data_6ab36974eb934d820acdd8f145c77bef
#
_entry.id   6ab36974eb934d820acdd8f145c77bef
#
_cell.length_a   1.000
_cell.length_b   1.000
_cell.length_c   1.000
_cell.angle_alpha   90.00
_cell.angle_beta   90.00
_cell.angle_gamma   90.00
#
_symmetry.space_group_name_H-M   'P 1'
#
loop_
_entity.id
_entity.type
_entity.pdbx_description
1 polymer ?
#
loop_
_entity_poly.entity_id
_entity_poly.type
_entity_poly.pdbx_seq_one_letter_code
_entity_poly.pdbx_strand_id
1 'polypeptide(L)'
;MGEEVALRVIHRGVGAITQNDVNLATVDSAVIIGFNVRPAERVAELADREGVDMKFYSVIYQAIEDVESAMKGMLKPVYEEVGLGSAEVRQVFYSSRFGSIAGSIVRSGSIRRGAKARLVRDGVVVAGDLTIETLRREKDDVTEVREGYECGINLGFKDIAEGDVIETWEMRKKRSEEHTSELQSRQVIS
;
A
#
# COMPACT_ATOMS: atom_id res chain seq x y z
N MET A 1 12.70 -0.94 0.95
CA MET A 1 13.18 -1.07 -0.44
C MET A 1 11.97 -1.36 -1.32
N GLY A 2 11.56 -0.41 -2.14
CA GLY A 2 10.46 -0.63 -3.08
C GLY A 2 10.90 -1.63 -4.14
N GLU A 3 10.12 -2.69 -4.34
CA GLU A 3 10.29 -3.55 -5.50
C GLU A 3 9.97 -2.73 -6.75
N GLU A 4 10.99 -2.30 -7.45
CA GLU A 4 10.81 -1.65 -8.74
C GLU A 4 10.55 -2.72 -9.81
N VAL A 5 9.45 -2.57 -10.54
CA VAL A 5 9.20 -3.40 -11.72
C VAL A 5 10.01 -2.83 -12.87
N ALA A 6 10.98 -3.60 -13.35
CA ALA A 6 11.83 -3.22 -14.46
C ALA A 6 11.43 -3.97 -15.73
N LEU A 7 11.39 -3.25 -16.85
CA LEU A 7 11.21 -3.83 -18.18
C LEU A 7 12.59 -4.20 -18.75
N ARG A 8 12.76 -5.46 -19.10
CA ARG A 8 13.98 -5.95 -19.76
C ARG A 8 13.69 -6.37 -21.19
N VAL A 9 14.35 -5.75 -22.13
CA VAL A 9 14.30 -6.15 -23.52
C VAL A 9 15.39 -7.20 -23.79
N ILE A 10 15.00 -8.42 -24.09
CA ILE A 10 15.94 -9.54 -24.31
C ILE A 10 16.33 -9.72 -25.76
N HIS A 11 15.46 -9.32 -26.70
CA HIS A 11 15.73 -9.44 -28.13
C HIS A 11 14.98 -8.39 -28.93
N ARG A 12 15.56 -7.95 -30.03
CA ARG A 12 14.97 -7.04 -31.01
C ARG A 12 15.21 -7.58 -32.41
N GLY A 13 14.23 -7.40 -33.27
CA GLY A 13 14.34 -7.84 -34.66
C GLY A 13 13.46 -6.99 -35.58
N VAL A 14 13.73 -7.11 -36.88
CA VAL A 14 12.95 -6.48 -37.95
C VAL A 14 12.35 -7.56 -38.84
N GLY A 15 11.11 -7.37 -39.28
CA GLY A 15 10.39 -8.33 -40.13
C GLY A 15 9.45 -9.23 -39.34
N ALA A 16 8.98 -10.29 -39.97
CA ALA A 16 8.01 -11.21 -39.37
C ALA A 16 8.59 -11.90 -38.13
N ILE A 17 7.72 -12.21 -37.19
CA ILE A 17 8.09 -12.98 -35.99
C ILE A 17 8.43 -14.41 -36.40
N THR A 18 9.60 -14.89 -36.01
CA THR A 18 10.14 -16.19 -36.38
C THR A 18 10.01 -17.20 -35.25
N GLN A 19 10.23 -18.49 -35.60
CA GLN A 19 10.28 -19.57 -34.65
C GLN A 19 11.37 -19.32 -33.57
N ASN A 20 12.51 -18.74 -33.97
CA ASN A 20 13.58 -18.40 -33.05
C ASN A 20 13.18 -17.37 -32.01
N ASP A 21 12.37 -16.37 -32.39
CA ASP A 21 11.83 -15.36 -31.49
C ASP A 21 10.93 -16.00 -30.41
N VAL A 22 10.09 -16.97 -30.80
CA VAL A 22 9.25 -17.71 -29.87
C VAL A 22 10.08 -18.56 -28.91
N ASN A 23 11.10 -19.24 -29.40
CA ASN A 23 11.99 -20.05 -28.56
C ASN A 23 12.72 -19.22 -27.52
N LEU A 24 13.20 -18.02 -27.89
CA LEU A 24 13.83 -17.08 -26.94
C LEU A 24 12.83 -16.61 -25.87
N ALA A 25 11.60 -16.31 -26.27
CA ALA A 25 10.54 -15.89 -25.32
C ALA A 25 10.17 -17.01 -24.35
N THR A 26 10.19 -18.26 -24.77
CA THR A 26 9.90 -19.41 -23.92
C THR A 26 10.91 -19.55 -22.78
N VAL A 27 12.20 -19.36 -23.06
CA VAL A 27 13.29 -19.51 -22.08
C VAL A 27 13.15 -18.49 -20.95
N ASP A 28 12.81 -17.24 -21.26
CA ASP A 28 12.74 -16.16 -20.27
C ASP A 28 11.31 -15.82 -19.84
N SER A 29 10.32 -16.60 -20.21
CA SER A 29 8.90 -16.31 -19.97
C SER A 29 8.49 -14.90 -20.43
N ALA A 30 8.99 -14.49 -21.58
CA ALA A 30 8.83 -13.16 -22.11
C ALA A 30 7.56 -13.04 -23.00
N VAL A 31 7.11 -11.81 -23.20
CA VAL A 31 6.03 -11.46 -24.12
C VAL A 31 6.62 -10.93 -25.42
N ILE A 32 6.09 -11.36 -26.56
CA ILE A 32 6.49 -10.86 -27.88
C ILE A 32 5.55 -9.72 -28.27
N ILE A 33 6.13 -8.58 -28.63
CA ILE A 33 5.39 -7.40 -29.11
C ILE A 33 5.79 -7.13 -30.54
N GLY A 34 4.82 -7.22 -31.47
CA GLY A 34 5.02 -6.96 -32.88
C GLY A 34 4.34 -5.67 -33.35
N PHE A 35 5.12 -4.81 -34.02
CA PHE A 35 4.62 -3.58 -34.66
C PHE A 35 4.51 -3.75 -36.17
N ASN A 36 3.29 -3.65 -36.71
CA ASN A 36 3.04 -3.80 -38.13
C ASN A 36 3.63 -5.08 -38.75
N VAL A 37 3.79 -6.10 -37.94
CA VAL A 37 4.32 -7.39 -38.36
C VAL A 37 3.34 -8.51 -37.97
N ARG A 38 3.41 -9.61 -38.70
CA ARG A 38 2.65 -10.82 -38.40
C ARG A 38 3.61 -11.98 -38.15
N PRO A 39 3.19 -13.00 -37.38
CA PRO A 39 4.00 -14.19 -37.26
C PRO A 39 4.10 -14.91 -38.60
N ALA A 40 5.23 -15.55 -38.86
CA ALA A 40 5.39 -16.44 -39.97
C ALA A 40 4.39 -17.61 -39.85
N GLU A 41 4.10 -18.28 -40.97
CA GLU A 41 3.22 -19.42 -40.98
C GLU A 41 3.67 -20.47 -39.96
N ARG A 42 2.74 -21.00 -39.19
CA ARG A 42 2.96 -21.94 -38.08
C ARG A 42 3.64 -21.40 -36.82
N VAL A 43 4.14 -20.17 -36.82
CA VAL A 43 4.74 -19.54 -35.59
C VAL A 43 3.68 -19.21 -34.55
N ALA A 44 2.50 -18.80 -34.99
CA ALA A 44 1.38 -18.55 -34.10
C ALA A 44 0.95 -19.82 -33.33
N GLU A 45 0.88 -20.95 -34.03
CA GLU A 45 0.55 -22.26 -33.44
C GLU A 45 1.64 -22.71 -32.47
N LEU A 46 2.90 -22.46 -32.76
CA LEU A 46 4.02 -22.76 -31.90
C LEU A 46 3.95 -21.93 -30.62
N ALA A 47 3.68 -20.63 -30.73
CA ALA A 47 3.53 -19.75 -29.58
C ALA A 47 2.41 -20.19 -28.65
N ASP A 48 1.26 -20.55 -29.17
CA ASP A 48 0.14 -21.07 -28.40
C ASP A 48 0.50 -22.37 -27.67
N ARG A 49 1.19 -23.28 -28.34
CA ARG A 49 1.63 -24.53 -27.74
C ARG A 49 2.64 -24.34 -26.63
N GLU A 50 3.56 -23.41 -26.81
CA GLU A 50 4.61 -23.09 -25.83
C GLU A 50 4.16 -22.10 -24.74
N GLY A 51 2.92 -21.61 -24.82
CA GLY A 51 2.37 -20.67 -23.85
C GLY A 51 2.99 -19.26 -23.91
N VAL A 52 3.49 -18.84 -25.07
CA VAL A 52 4.06 -17.51 -25.28
C VAL A 52 2.98 -16.55 -25.74
N ASP A 53 2.82 -15.46 -25.00
CA ASP A 53 1.92 -14.38 -25.38
C ASP A 53 2.53 -13.52 -26.48
N MET A 54 1.76 -13.33 -27.55
CA MET A 54 2.11 -12.41 -28.64
C MET A 54 1.04 -11.33 -28.75
N LYS A 55 1.48 -10.08 -28.75
CA LYS A 55 0.62 -8.91 -28.94
C LYS A 55 1.05 -8.12 -30.15
N PHE A 56 0.07 -7.75 -30.98
CA PHE A 56 0.30 -7.05 -32.24
C PHE A 56 -0.32 -5.67 -32.22
N TYR A 57 0.43 -4.67 -32.65
CA TYR A 57 0.00 -3.28 -32.64
C TYR A 57 0.35 -2.61 -33.98
N SER A 58 -0.54 -1.77 -34.44
CA SER A 58 -0.29 -0.86 -35.58
C SER A 58 0.01 0.57 -35.10
N VAL A 59 -0.33 0.89 -33.87
CA VAL A 59 -0.14 2.20 -33.26
C VAL A 59 0.71 2.05 -32.00
N ILE A 60 1.82 2.76 -31.93
CA ILE A 60 2.80 2.65 -30.84
C ILE A 60 2.23 3.01 -29.46
N TYR A 61 1.29 3.93 -29.40
CA TYR A 61 0.65 4.35 -28.14
C TYR A 61 -0.08 3.23 -27.42
N GLN A 62 -0.80 2.38 -28.17
CA GLN A 62 -1.51 1.25 -27.58
C GLN A 62 -0.57 0.23 -26.93
N ALA A 63 0.57 -0.03 -27.57
CA ALA A 63 1.56 -0.93 -27.00
C ALA A 63 2.15 -0.41 -25.71
N ILE A 64 2.48 0.87 -25.64
CA ILE A 64 3.02 1.52 -24.44
C ILE A 64 1.98 1.48 -23.31
N GLU A 65 0.73 1.82 -23.58
CA GLU A 65 -0.35 1.79 -22.59
C GLU A 65 -0.57 0.39 -22.04
N ASP A 66 -0.61 -0.63 -22.88
CA ASP A 66 -0.81 -2.01 -22.46
C ASP A 66 0.36 -2.53 -21.61
N VAL A 67 1.60 -2.22 -21.96
CA VAL A 67 2.78 -2.57 -21.17
C VAL A 67 2.77 -1.86 -19.82
N GLU A 68 2.45 -0.58 -19.77
CA GLU A 68 2.34 0.17 -18.54
C GLU A 68 1.24 -0.39 -17.63
N SER A 69 0.09 -0.74 -18.19
CA SER A 69 -1.01 -1.35 -17.44
C SER A 69 -0.63 -2.71 -16.85
N ALA A 70 0.08 -3.54 -17.62
CA ALA A 70 0.58 -4.83 -17.16
C ALA A 70 1.62 -4.66 -16.03
N MET A 71 2.51 -3.69 -16.15
CA MET A 71 3.50 -3.38 -15.10
C MET A 71 2.82 -2.89 -13.82
N LYS A 72 1.81 -2.03 -13.90
CA LYS A 72 1.04 -1.57 -12.75
C LYS A 72 0.31 -2.72 -12.04
N GLY A 73 -0.21 -3.69 -12.78
CA GLY A 73 -0.83 -4.89 -12.22
C GLY A 73 0.14 -5.81 -11.48
N MET A 74 1.44 -5.74 -11.79
CA MET A 74 2.49 -6.50 -11.11
C MET A 74 2.99 -5.82 -9.83
N LEU A 75 2.74 -4.54 -9.65
CA LEU A 75 3.11 -3.81 -8.43
C LEU A 75 2.23 -4.28 -7.27
N LYS A 76 2.85 -4.87 -6.26
CA LYS A 76 2.17 -5.17 -5.00
C LYS A 76 1.77 -3.85 -4.33
N PRO A 77 0.56 -3.75 -3.74
CA PRO A 77 0.21 -2.56 -2.98
C PRO A 77 1.21 -2.35 -1.84
N VAL A 78 1.81 -1.18 -1.80
CA VAL A 78 2.70 -0.77 -0.71
C VAL A 78 1.85 -0.06 0.33
N TYR A 79 1.91 -0.55 1.57
CA TYR A 79 1.25 0.09 2.70
C TYR A 79 2.27 0.91 3.48
N GLU A 80 1.86 2.08 3.93
CA GLU A 80 2.65 2.94 4.81
C GLU A 80 1.94 3.17 6.14
N GLU A 81 2.72 3.31 7.20
CA GLU A 81 2.21 3.68 8.51
C GLU A 81 1.91 5.18 8.55
N VAL A 82 0.68 5.53 8.89
CA VAL A 82 0.24 6.92 9.00
C VAL A 82 -0.19 7.19 10.44
N GLY A 83 0.45 8.16 11.08
CA GLY A 83 0.07 8.63 12.42
C GLY A 83 -1.30 9.32 12.38
N LEU A 84 -2.20 8.92 13.28
CA LEU A 84 -3.53 9.51 13.40
C LEU A 84 -3.58 10.60 14.48
N GLY A 85 -2.95 10.34 15.62
CA GLY A 85 -2.93 11.26 16.72
C GLY A 85 -2.14 10.74 17.91
N SER A 86 -1.95 11.59 18.90
CA SER A 86 -1.28 11.25 20.16
C SER A 86 -2.04 11.78 21.36
N ALA A 87 -1.99 11.03 22.46
CA ALA A 87 -2.56 11.42 23.74
C ALA A 87 -1.56 11.20 24.87
N GLU A 88 -1.46 12.15 25.78
CA GLU A 88 -0.62 12.07 26.96
C GLU A 88 -1.44 11.55 28.14
N VAL A 89 -0.94 10.50 28.80
CA VAL A 89 -1.57 9.93 30.00
C VAL A 89 -1.37 10.84 31.20
N ARG A 90 -2.46 11.34 31.75
CA ARG A 90 -2.46 12.21 32.91
C ARG A 90 -2.72 11.46 34.21
N GLN A 91 -3.57 10.43 34.15
CA GLN A 91 -3.95 9.66 35.32
C GLN A 91 -4.33 8.23 34.89
N VAL A 92 -4.05 7.25 35.71
CA VAL A 92 -4.42 5.87 35.47
C VAL A 92 -5.52 5.45 36.45
N PHE A 93 -6.63 4.97 35.93
CA PHE A 93 -7.76 4.46 36.71
C PHE A 93 -7.86 2.95 36.57
N TYR A 94 -8.28 2.30 37.63
CA TYR A 94 -8.59 0.87 37.62
C TYR A 94 -10.10 0.64 37.68
N SER A 95 -10.59 -0.10 36.71
CA SER A 95 -11.97 -0.54 36.69
C SER A 95 -12.02 -2.06 36.80
N SER A 96 -12.88 -2.58 37.67
CA SER A 96 -13.08 -4.03 37.80
C SER A 96 -13.62 -4.70 36.53
N ARG A 97 -14.27 -3.92 35.67
CA ARG A 97 -14.86 -4.39 34.41
C ARG A 97 -13.92 -4.28 33.21
N PHE A 98 -13.10 -3.22 33.15
CA PHE A 98 -12.29 -2.91 31.98
C PHE A 98 -10.77 -2.93 32.24
N GLY A 99 -10.34 -3.16 33.46
CA GLY A 99 -8.92 -3.13 33.82
C GLY A 99 -8.37 -1.70 33.93
N SER A 100 -7.16 -1.48 33.42
CA SER A 100 -6.51 -0.17 33.46
C SER A 100 -7.08 0.76 32.38
N ILE A 101 -7.50 1.95 32.82
CA ILE A 101 -7.98 3.01 31.92
C ILE A 101 -7.03 4.20 32.03
N ALA A 102 -6.49 4.62 30.90
CA ALA A 102 -5.62 5.79 30.83
C ALA A 102 -6.47 7.06 30.65
N GLY A 103 -6.57 7.84 31.73
CA GLY A 103 -7.10 9.21 31.63
C GLY A 103 -6.09 10.09 30.93
N SER A 104 -6.39 10.49 29.69
CA SER A 104 -5.43 11.13 28.80
C SER A 104 -6.00 12.39 28.17
N ILE A 105 -5.10 13.28 27.78
CA ILE A 105 -5.44 14.45 26.97
C ILE A 105 -4.88 14.27 25.55
N VAL A 106 -5.69 14.50 24.55
CA VAL A 106 -5.26 14.43 23.15
C VAL A 106 -4.39 15.63 22.81
N ARG A 107 -3.16 15.38 22.42
CA ARG A 107 -2.15 16.41 22.13
C ARG A 107 -2.06 16.77 20.65
N SER A 108 -2.32 15.81 19.79
CA SER A 108 -2.31 16.03 18.33
C SER A 108 -3.28 15.10 17.63
N GLY A 109 -3.82 15.55 16.50
CA GLY A 109 -4.71 14.76 15.67
C GLY A 109 -6.00 14.32 16.36
N SER A 110 -6.35 13.06 16.20
CA SER A 110 -7.51 12.45 16.86
C SER A 110 -7.24 11.03 17.30
N ILE A 111 -7.92 10.62 18.37
CA ILE A 111 -7.90 9.26 18.88
C ILE A 111 -9.20 8.60 18.50
N ARG A 112 -9.14 7.44 17.86
CA ARG A 112 -10.32 6.67 17.42
C ARG A 112 -10.39 5.32 18.08
N ARG A 113 -11.59 4.92 18.43
CA ARG A 113 -11.87 3.57 18.91
C ARG A 113 -11.57 2.54 17.83
N GLY A 114 -10.88 1.46 18.18
CA GLY A 114 -10.48 0.40 17.26
C GLY A 114 -9.20 0.69 16.49
N ALA A 115 -8.61 1.89 16.63
CA ALA A 115 -7.34 2.21 16.01
C ALA A 115 -6.18 1.42 16.64
N LYS A 116 -5.17 1.14 15.82
CA LYS A 116 -3.91 0.61 16.32
C LYS A 116 -3.20 1.67 17.17
N ALA A 117 -2.58 1.23 18.24
CA ALA A 117 -1.91 2.13 19.17
C ALA A 117 -0.57 1.55 19.65
N ARG A 118 0.31 2.43 20.07
CA ARG A 118 1.54 2.10 20.78
C ARG A 118 1.69 2.99 21.99
N LEU A 119 2.30 2.45 23.04
CA LEU A 119 2.59 3.17 24.25
C LEU A 119 4.07 3.55 24.26
N VAL A 120 4.34 4.82 24.40
CA VAL A 120 5.70 5.38 24.40
C VAL A 120 6.00 5.97 25.78
N ARG A 121 7.12 5.59 26.37
CA ARG A 121 7.61 6.11 27.66
C ARG A 121 9.03 6.62 27.48
N ASP A 122 9.27 7.89 27.79
CA ASP A 122 10.59 8.52 27.66
C ASP A 122 11.23 8.35 26.26
N GLY A 123 10.41 8.44 25.21
CA GLY A 123 10.85 8.26 23.83
C GLY A 123 11.06 6.81 23.38
N VAL A 124 10.78 5.84 24.24
CA VAL A 124 10.92 4.40 23.95
C VAL A 124 9.54 3.74 23.87
N VAL A 125 9.33 2.92 22.85
CA VAL A 125 8.10 2.14 22.70
C VAL A 125 8.10 1.01 23.73
N VAL A 126 7.20 1.09 24.71
CA VAL A 126 7.01 0.08 25.74
C VAL A 126 6.15 -1.08 25.25
N ALA A 127 5.12 -0.76 24.47
CA ALA A 127 4.23 -1.74 23.85
C ALA A 127 3.80 -1.22 22.48
N GLY A 128 4.01 -2.00 21.43
CA GLY A 128 3.87 -1.56 20.05
C GLY A 128 2.64 -2.08 19.30
N ASP A 129 2.02 -3.15 19.76
CA ASP A 129 0.90 -3.79 19.07
C ASP A 129 -0.36 -3.78 19.94
N LEU A 130 -0.81 -2.58 20.25
CA LEU A 130 -2.01 -2.35 21.04
C LEU A 130 -3.16 -1.90 20.13
N THR A 131 -4.37 -2.03 20.65
CA THR A 131 -5.59 -1.53 20.01
C THR A 131 -6.41 -0.76 21.03
N ILE A 132 -7.02 0.34 20.63
CA ILE A 132 -7.94 1.08 21.48
C ILE A 132 -9.25 0.29 21.60
N GLU A 133 -9.41 -0.42 22.70
CA GLU A 133 -10.59 -1.28 22.95
C GLU A 133 -11.81 -0.44 23.28
N THR A 134 -11.68 0.52 24.20
CA THR A 134 -12.75 1.45 24.55
C THR A 134 -12.21 2.86 24.62
N LEU A 135 -13.03 3.81 24.21
CA LEU A 135 -12.78 5.23 24.25
C LEU A 135 -13.96 5.93 24.91
N ARG A 136 -13.70 6.64 25.99
CA ARG A 136 -14.74 7.36 26.75
C ARG A 136 -14.37 8.82 26.92
N ARG A 137 -15.35 9.67 26.85
CA ARG A 137 -15.26 11.08 27.22
C ARG A 137 -16.26 11.35 28.34
N GLU A 138 -15.73 11.71 29.52
CA GLU A 138 -16.52 11.79 30.74
C GLU A 138 -17.20 10.45 31.10
N LYS A 139 -18.51 10.37 30.93
CA LYS A 139 -19.28 9.14 31.19
C LYS A 139 -19.76 8.43 29.92
N ASP A 140 -19.56 9.03 28.76
CA ASP A 140 -20.08 8.55 27.48
C ASP A 140 -19.04 7.80 26.68
N ASP A 141 -19.43 6.68 26.08
CA ASP A 141 -18.66 6.00 25.07
C ASP A 141 -18.66 6.81 23.78
N VAL A 142 -17.50 7.09 23.24
CA VAL A 142 -17.33 7.87 22.00
C VAL A 142 -16.50 7.09 21.00
N THR A 143 -16.65 7.43 19.72
CA THR A 143 -15.89 6.81 18.64
C THR A 143 -14.60 7.55 18.32
N GLU A 144 -14.55 8.84 18.58
CA GLU A 144 -13.42 9.71 18.28
C GLU A 144 -13.31 10.85 19.29
N VAL A 145 -12.08 11.21 19.66
CA VAL A 145 -11.77 12.38 20.47
C VAL A 145 -10.68 13.18 19.75
N ARG A 146 -10.90 14.46 19.59
CA ARG A 146 -10.00 15.37 18.91
C ARG A 146 -9.00 16.03 19.85
N GLU A 147 -7.98 16.64 19.29
CA GLU A 147 -6.98 17.43 20.00
C GLU A 147 -7.59 18.44 20.98
N GLY A 148 -7.00 18.54 22.17
CA GLY A 148 -7.40 19.44 23.23
C GLY A 148 -8.45 18.90 24.20
N TYR A 149 -9.04 17.73 23.92
CA TYR A 149 -10.03 17.10 24.78
C TYR A 149 -9.45 15.98 25.63
N GLU A 150 -10.01 15.81 26.81
CA GLU A 150 -9.67 14.70 27.71
C GLU A 150 -10.53 13.48 27.41
N CYS A 151 -9.95 12.30 27.58
CA CYS A 151 -10.65 11.02 27.37
C CYS A 151 -10.04 9.90 28.22
N GLY A 152 -10.84 8.88 28.44
CA GLY A 152 -10.38 7.61 29.02
C GLY A 152 -10.14 6.58 27.93
N ILE A 153 -8.93 6.07 27.85
CA ILE A 153 -8.50 5.12 26.83
C ILE A 153 -8.21 3.78 27.49
N ASN A 154 -8.82 2.72 27.00
CA ASN A 154 -8.47 1.35 27.38
C ASN A 154 -7.72 0.69 26.22
N LEU A 155 -6.51 0.23 26.51
CA LEU A 155 -5.61 -0.43 25.55
C LEU A 155 -5.52 -1.95 25.80
N GLY A 156 -6.23 -2.48 26.82
CA GLY A 156 -6.03 -3.85 27.25
C GLY A 156 -4.67 -4.15 27.86
N PHE A 157 -3.89 -3.12 28.13
CA PHE A 157 -2.53 -3.22 28.65
C PHE A 157 -2.46 -2.72 30.10
N LYS A 158 -1.75 -3.47 30.96
CA LYS A 158 -1.76 -3.21 32.41
C LYS A 158 -0.67 -2.22 32.86
N ASP A 159 0.44 -2.18 32.16
CA ASP A 159 1.60 -1.37 32.58
C ASP A 159 1.58 0.03 31.94
N ILE A 160 0.55 0.78 32.26
CA ILE A 160 0.39 2.18 31.87
C ILE A 160 0.77 3.06 33.05
N ALA A 161 1.57 4.10 32.80
CA ALA A 161 1.99 5.07 33.80
C ALA A 161 1.64 6.51 33.40
N GLU A 162 1.55 7.40 34.39
CA GLU A 162 1.42 8.83 34.13
C GLU A 162 2.63 9.36 33.35
N GLY A 163 2.37 10.21 32.36
CA GLY A 163 3.39 10.75 31.47
C GLY A 163 3.66 9.91 30.22
N ASP A 164 3.10 8.72 30.13
CA ASP A 164 3.18 7.92 28.92
C ASP A 164 2.42 8.60 27.77
N VAL A 165 2.87 8.36 26.56
CA VAL A 165 2.22 8.86 25.34
C VAL A 165 1.61 7.70 24.57
N ILE A 166 0.34 7.81 24.25
CA ILE A 166 -0.39 6.86 23.39
C ILE A 166 -0.38 7.44 22.00
N GLU A 167 0.30 6.78 21.07
CA GLU A 167 0.31 7.16 19.67
C GLU A 167 -0.60 6.21 18.88
N THR A 168 -1.49 6.76 18.09
CA THR A 168 -2.38 5.98 17.21
C THR A 168 -1.94 6.08 15.77
N TRP A 169 -2.06 4.97 15.06
CA TRP A 169 -1.63 4.84 13.68
C TRP A 169 -2.51 3.87 12.90
N GLU A 170 -2.43 3.97 11.59
CA GLU A 170 -3.07 3.01 10.70
C GLU A 170 -2.18 2.72 9.49
N MET A 171 -2.39 1.56 8.89
CA MET A 171 -1.75 1.23 7.61
C MET A 171 -2.63 1.72 6.48
N ARG A 172 -2.11 2.58 5.64
CA ARG A 172 -2.77 3.08 4.43
C ARG A 172 -2.04 2.61 3.19
N LYS A 173 -2.81 2.25 2.18
CA LYS A 173 -2.27 1.97 0.86
C LYS A 173 -1.63 3.24 0.30
N LYS A 174 -0.34 3.16 -0.03
CA LYS A 174 0.38 4.26 -0.66
C LYS A 174 -0.23 4.56 -2.03
N ARG A 175 -0.74 5.76 -2.21
CA ARG A 175 -1.33 6.19 -3.47
C ARG A 175 -0.25 6.49 -4.49
N SER A 176 -0.34 5.83 -5.67
CA SER A 176 0.48 6.16 -6.84
C SER A 176 -0.16 7.25 -7.72
N GLU A 177 -1.08 8.02 -7.18
CA GLU A 177 -1.87 9.03 -7.94
C GLU A 177 -1.03 10.13 -8.57
N GLU A 178 0.11 10.49 -8.00
CA GLU A 178 0.98 11.51 -8.56
C GLU A 178 1.51 11.14 -9.95
N HIS A 179 1.76 9.85 -10.21
CA HIS A 179 2.19 9.37 -11.53
C HIS A 179 1.06 9.30 -12.56
N THR A 180 -0.16 8.99 -12.14
CA THR A 180 -1.31 8.93 -13.05
C THR A 180 -1.77 10.30 -13.54
N SER A 181 -1.67 11.34 -12.74
CA SER A 181 -2.05 12.70 -13.15
C SER A 181 -1.08 13.29 -14.17
N GLU A 182 0.21 13.02 -14.08
CA GLU A 182 1.21 13.46 -15.07
C GLU A 182 1.04 12.74 -16.42
N LEU A 183 0.75 11.46 -16.40
CA LEU A 183 0.51 10.69 -17.62
C LEU A 183 -0.78 11.12 -18.34
N GLN A 184 -1.83 11.44 -17.60
CA GLN A 184 -3.06 11.97 -18.18
C GLN A 184 -2.89 13.36 -18.79
N SER A 185 -2.10 14.24 -18.17
CA SER A 185 -1.82 15.56 -18.72
C SER A 185 -0.97 15.51 -19.99
N ARG A 186 -0.10 14.54 -20.14
CA ARG A 186 0.67 14.32 -21.38
C ARG A 186 -0.18 13.79 -22.53
N GLN A 187 -1.19 12.99 -22.25
CA GLN A 187 -2.13 12.50 -23.27
C GLN A 187 -3.01 13.60 -23.85
N VAL A 188 -3.32 14.61 -23.09
CA VAL A 188 -4.16 15.76 -23.53
C VAL A 188 -3.38 16.71 -24.45
N ILE A 189 -2.07 16.73 -24.42
CA ILE A 189 -1.21 17.64 -25.20
C ILE A 189 -0.81 17.05 -26.56
N SER A 190 -1.00 15.76 -26.77
CA SER A 190 -0.79 15.11 -28.07
C SER A 190 -2.09 15.05 -28.92
#